data_e0c915c122602f6e14bba6c7ae3545f4
#
_entry.id   e0c915c122602f6e14bba6c7ae3545f4
#
_cell.length_a   1.000
_cell.length_b   1.000
_cell.length_c   1.000
_cell.angle_alpha   90.00
_cell.angle_beta   90.00
_cell.angle_gamma   90.00
#
_symmetry.space_group_name_H-M   'P 1'
#
loop_
_entity.id
_entity.type
_entity.pdbx_description
1 polymer ?
#
loop_
_entity_poly.entity_id
_entity_poly.type
_entity_poly.pdbx_seq_one_letter_code
_entity_poly.pdbx_strand_id
1 'polypeptide(L)'
;NMIDAGTLQIGELVAFIEYLFHAMFSLMLFSMVFVMYPKAQVSANRIEELLNEEPLIKNPENGVKQTEVKGEVEFDNVTFVYPNGEEPVLKNISFKCKKGEMIAFIGSTGSGKSTLINLIPRYYDVTKGSVKVDGVDVRDMTQKELRDKLGYVPQKGVLFSGTIASNLRYGK
;
A
#
# COMPACT_ATOMS: atom_id res chain seq x y z
N ASN A 1 -4.74 16.26 -73.52
CA ASN A 1 -4.75 16.41 -72.05
C ASN A 1 -6.20 16.50 -71.58
N MET A 2 -6.64 15.78 -70.54
CA MET A 2 -8.04 15.73 -70.09
C MET A 2 -8.56 17.10 -69.64
N ILE A 3 -7.68 17.97 -69.17
CA ILE A 3 -7.99 19.38 -68.86
C ILE A 3 -8.25 20.18 -70.10
N ASP A 4 -7.43 20.03 -71.19
CA ASP A 4 -7.59 20.70 -72.43
C ASP A 4 -8.85 20.23 -73.18
N ALA A 5 -9.31 19.00 -72.95
CA ALA A 5 -10.54 18.45 -73.50
C ALA A 5 -11.79 18.87 -72.75
N GLY A 6 -11.66 19.63 -71.64
CA GLY A 6 -12.78 20.08 -70.80
C GLY A 6 -13.46 18.97 -70.01
N THR A 7 -12.86 17.79 -69.93
CA THR A 7 -13.43 16.61 -69.23
C THR A 7 -12.99 16.54 -67.75
N LEU A 8 -12.05 17.35 -67.28
CA LEU A 8 -11.65 17.47 -65.88
C LEU A 8 -11.47 18.95 -65.53
N GLN A 9 -12.13 19.43 -64.51
CA GLN A 9 -11.93 20.79 -64.01
C GLN A 9 -10.72 20.85 -63.05
N ILE A 10 -10.00 21.97 -63.05
CA ILE A 10 -8.84 22.17 -62.17
C ILE A 10 -9.21 22.01 -60.71
N GLY A 11 -10.44 22.43 -60.30
CA GLY A 11 -10.95 22.25 -58.93
C GLY A 11 -11.13 20.79 -58.53
N GLU A 12 -11.52 19.93 -59.47
CA GLU A 12 -11.66 18.48 -59.20
C GLU A 12 -10.32 17.80 -58.97
N LEU A 13 -9.28 18.23 -59.71
CA LEU A 13 -7.92 17.75 -59.53
C LEU A 13 -7.37 18.13 -58.14
N VAL A 14 -7.59 19.38 -57.73
CA VAL A 14 -7.18 19.87 -56.41
C VAL A 14 -7.90 19.10 -55.30
N ALA A 15 -9.22 18.95 -55.43
CA ALA A 15 -10.01 18.18 -54.45
C ALA A 15 -9.56 16.72 -54.37
N PHE A 16 -9.23 16.08 -55.49
CA PHE A 16 -8.71 14.71 -55.48
C PHE A 16 -7.38 14.60 -54.74
N ILE A 17 -6.45 15.53 -54.95
CA ILE A 17 -5.18 15.57 -54.24
C ILE A 17 -5.40 15.75 -52.74
N GLU A 18 -6.30 16.66 -52.37
CA GLU A 18 -6.65 16.90 -50.95
C GLU A 18 -7.23 15.65 -50.26
N TYR A 19 -8.13 14.95 -50.94
CA TYR A 19 -8.67 13.68 -50.42
C TYR A 19 -7.59 12.58 -50.27
N LEU A 20 -6.62 12.51 -51.16
CA LEU A 20 -5.50 11.61 -51.03
C LEU A 20 -4.65 11.93 -49.80
N PHE A 21 -4.37 13.22 -49.54
CA PHE A 21 -3.68 13.59 -48.29
C PHE A 21 -4.46 13.26 -47.05
N HIS A 22 -5.78 13.49 -47.06
CA HIS A 22 -6.65 13.10 -45.92
C HIS A 22 -6.66 11.59 -45.71
N ALA A 23 -6.73 10.81 -46.77
CA ALA A 23 -6.69 9.34 -46.67
C ALA A 23 -5.34 8.85 -46.09
N MET A 24 -4.23 9.40 -46.58
CA MET A 24 -2.89 9.05 -46.06
C MET A 24 -2.73 9.46 -44.59
N PHE A 25 -3.21 10.64 -44.21
CA PHE A 25 -3.18 11.11 -42.82
C PHE A 25 -4.03 10.21 -41.88
N SER A 26 -5.22 9.83 -42.35
CA SER A 26 -6.09 8.90 -41.61
C SER A 26 -5.43 7.53 -41.37
N LEU A 27 -4.75 6.97 -42.35
CA LEU A 27 -4.00 5.71 -42.23
C LEU A 27 -2.82 5.88 -41.25
N MET A 28 -2.15 7.01 -41.26
CA MET A 28 -1.07 7.30 -40.32
C MET A 28 -1.59 7.37 -38.88
N LEU A 29 -2.72 8.08 -38.64
CA LEU A 29 -3.35 8.13 -37.33
C LEU A 29 -3.83 6.75 -36.88
N PHE A 30 -4.41 5.95 -37.77
CA PHE A 30 -4.83 4.60 -37.49
C PHE A 30 -3.66 3.72 -37.03
N SER A 31 -2.52 3.79 -37.74
CA SER A 31 -1.30 3.08 -37.37
C SER A 31 -0.79 3.49 -35.98
N MET A 32 -0.91 4.76 -35.61
CA MET A 32 -0.50 5.26 -34.30
C MET A 32 -1.32 4.62 -33.16
N VAL A 33 -2.61 4.34 -33.38
CA VAL A 33 -3.47 3.67 -32.40
C VAL A 33 -2.95 2.28 -32.06
N PHE A 34 -2.48 1.51 -33.06
CA PHE A 34 -1.92 0.17 -32.83
C PHE A 34 -0.68 0.19 -31.92
N VAL A 35 0.09 1.27 -31.95
CA VAL A 35 1.28 1.44 -31.08
C VAL A 35 0.86 1.92 -29.69
N MET A 36 -0.13 2.79 -29.61
CA MET A 36 -0.56 3.38 -28.34
C MET A 36 -1.43 2.44 -27.52
N TYR A 37 -2.30 1.65 -28.15
CA TYR A 37 -3.25 0.77 -27.47
C TYR A 37 -2.57 -0.22 -26.51
N PRO A 38 -1.55 -0.98 -26.90
CA PRO A 38 -0.86 -1.90 -25.98
C PRO A 38 -0.22 -1.18 -24.79
N LYS A 39 0.34 0.02 -24.99
CA LYS A 39 0.93 0.80 -23.90
C LYS A 39 -0.14 1.27 -22.91
N ALA A 40 -1.27 1.74 -23.42
CA ALA A 40 -2.40 2.15 -22.60
C ALA A 40 -2.97 0.94 -21.80
N GLN A 41 -3.11 -0.20 -22.45
CA GLN A 41 -3.58 -1.46 -21.80
C GLN A 41 -2.67 -1.89 -20.66
N VAL A 42 -1.35 -1.91 -20.86
CA VAL A 42 -0.39 -2.28 -19.79
C VAL A 42 -0.45 -1.30 -18.63
N SER A 43 -0.59 -0.01 -18.91
CA SER A 43 -0.72 1.02 -17.87
C SER A 43 -2.03 0.88 -17.10
N ALA A 44 -3.13 0.61 -17.79
CA ALA A 44 -4.43 0.37 -17.18
C ALA A 44 -4.40 -0.86 -16.26
N ASN A 45 -3.84 -1.98 -16.72
CA ASN A 45 -3.72 -3.20 -15.93
C ASN A 45 -2.92 -2.98 -14.64
N ARG A 46 -1.81 -2.22 -14.70
CA ARG A 46 -1.01 -1.91 -13.50
C ARG A 46 -1.77 -1.05 -12.49
N ILE A 47 -2.58 -0.11 -12.98
CA ILE A 47 -3.43 0.71 -12.13
C ILE A 47 -4.52 -0.15 -11.50
N GLU A 48 -5.16 -1.01 -12.29
CA GLU A 48 -6.19 -1.92 -11.82
C GLU A 48 -5.65 -2.90 -10.76
N GLU A 49 -4.47 -3.48 -10.97
CA GLU A 49 -3.80 -4.33 -10.00
C GLU A 49 -3.62 -3.62 -8.66
N LEU A 50 -3.15 -2.37 -8.68
CA LEU A 50 -2.99 -1.57 -7.47
C LEU A 50 -4.32 -1.20 -6.79
N LEU A 51 -5.35 -0.88 -7.58
CA LEU A 51 -6.67 -0.52 -7.06
C LEU A 51 -7.42 -1.71 -6.45
N ASN A 52 -7.14 -2.92 -6.97
CA ASN A 52 -7.74 -4.16 -6.48
C ASN A 52 -6.95 -4.78 -5.31
N GLU A 53 -5.80 -4.20 -4.93
CA GLU A 53 -5.01 -4.68 -3.79
C GLU A 53 -5.77 -4.42 -2.49
N GLU A 54 -6.11 -5.49 -1.79
CA GLU A 54 -6.80 -5.38 -0.50
C GLU A 54 -5.80 -5.40 0.67
N PRO A 55 -5.95 -4.48 1.65
CA PRO A 55 -5.12 -4.50 2.85
C PRO A 55 -5.28 -5.82 3.61
N LEU A 56 -4.15 -6.45 3.95
CA LEU A 56 -4.15 -7.68 4.76
C LEU A 56 -4.74 -7.44 6.16
N ILE A 57 -4.52 -6.25 6.71
CA ILE A 57 -5.01 -5.87 8.04
C ILE A 57 -6.24 -4.97 7.87
N LYS A 58 -7.41 -5.54 8.14
CA LYS A 58 -8.69 -4.82 8.10
C LYS A 58 -9.13 -4.44 9.52
N ASN A 59 -9.80 -3.29 9.65
CA ASN A 59 -10.45 -2.94 10.91
C ASN A 59 -11.66 -3.85 11.13
N PRO A 60 -11.94 -4.27 12.39
CA PRO A 60 -13.17 -4.96 12.71
C PRO A 60 -14.38 -4.04 12.50
N GLU A 61 -15.49 -4.57 12.02
CA GLU A 61 -16.73 -3.81 11.81
C GLU A 61 -17.29 -3.22 13.12
N ASN A 62 -17.16 -3.99 14.21
CA ASN A 62 -17.59 -3.60 15.55
C ASN A 62 -16.39 -3.58 16.51
N GLY A 63 -15.39 -2.72 16.22
CA GLY A 63 -14.22 -2.61 17.08
C GLY A 63 -14.56 -2.21 18.51
N VAL A 64 -13.92 -2.87 19.46
CA VAL A 64 -14.07 -2.57 20.89
C VAL A 64 -13.45 -1.21 21.17
N LYS A 65 -14.26 -0.26 21.63
CA LYS A 65 -13.81 1.03 22.15
C LYS A 65 -13.44 0.87 23.62
N GLN A 66 -12.15 0.86 23.89
CA GLN A 66 -11.67 0.87 25.26
C GLN A 66 -11.19 2.25 25.65
N THR A 67 -11.86 2.84 26.61
CA THR A 67 -11.56 4.21 27.09
C THR A 67 -10.46 4.22 28.16
N GLU A 68 -10.29 3.11 28.90
CA GLU A 68 -9.32 3.04 29.99
C GLU A 68 -7.95 2.60 29.47
N VAL A 69 -6.93 3.43 29.70
CA VAL A 69 -5.52 3.12 29.38
C VAL A 69 -4.84 2.56 30.61
N LYS A 70 -4.62 1.24 30.64
CA LYS A 70 -3.91 0.54 31.73
C LYS A 70 -2.41 0.50 31.54
N GLY A 71 -1.95 0.61 30.29
CA GLY A 71 -0.53 0.49 29.97
C GLY A 71 -0.02 -0.94 30.11
N GLU A 72 -0.83 -1.92 29.78
CA GLU A 72 -0.49 -3.35 29.82
C GLU A 72 -0.34 -3.91 28.40
N VAL A 73 0.69 -4.75 28.21
CA VAL A 73 0.87 -5.54 26.98
C VAL A 73 1.05 -7.01 27.35
N GLU A 74 0.30 -7.87 26.69
CA GLU A 74 0.35 -9.32 26.93
C GLU A 74 0.48 -10.07 25.60
N PHE A 75 1.42 -11.00 25.55
CA PHE A 75 1.58 -11.99 24.50
C PHE A 75 1.17 -13.34 25.08
N ASP A 76 0.24 -14.03 24.44
CA ASP A 76 -0.27 -15.33 24.89
C ASP A 76 -0.07 -16.36 23.76
N ASN A 77 0.91 -17.25 23.95
CA ASN A 77 1.28 -18.34 23.04
C ASN A 77 1.43 -17.89 21.57
N VAL A 78 2.05 -16.72 21.36
CA VAL A 78 2.18 -16.11 20.05
C VAL A 78 3.14 -16.89 19.17
N THR A 79 2.65 -17.33 18.03
CA THR A 79 3.45 -17.84 16.91
C THR A 79 3.19 -16.97 15.69
N PHE A 80 4.25 -16.57 15.00
CA PHE A 80 4.14 -15.70 13.84
C PHE A 80 5.00 -16.17 12.68
N VAL A 81 4.36 -16.22 11.49
CA VAL A 81 4.97 -16.47 10.19
C VAL A 81 4.66 -15.28 9.29
N TYR A 82 5.65 -14.74 8.58
CA TYR A 82 5.38 -13.71 7.56
C TYR A 82 4.55 -14.27 6.40
N PRO A 83 3.72 -13.48 5.72
CA PRO A 83 2.84 -13.95 4.65
C PRO A 83 3.55 -14.74 3.54
N ASN A 84 4.82 -14.42 3.29
CA ASN A 84 5.65 -15.10 2.27
C ASN A 84 6.73 -15.99 2.88
N GLY A 85 6.64 -16.30 4.19
CA GLY A 85 7.59 -17.14 4.90
C GLY A 85 7.06 -18.57 5.04
N GLU A 86 7.96 -19.54 5.04
CA GLU A 86 7.63 -20.95 5.29
C GLU A 86 7.77 -21.32 6.76
N GLU A 87 8.69 -20.67 7.48
CA GLU A 87 8.96 -20.97 8.87
C GLU A 87 8.55 -19.84 9.82
N PRO A 88 8.11 -20.20 11.03
CA PRO A 88 7.76 -19.22 12.05
C PRO A 88 9.00 -18.50 12.60
N VAL A 89 8.94 -17.17 12.55
CA VAL A 89 9.96 -16.27 13.13
C VAL A 89 9.81 -16.17 14.64
N LEU A 90 8.58 -16.27 15.14
CA LEU A 90 8.29 -16.34 16.57
C LEU A 90 7.53 -17.65 16.86
N LYS A 91 7.92 -18.38 17.90
CA LYS A 91 7.32 -19.65 18.29
C LYS A 91 6.95 -19.63 19.78
N ASN A 92 5.66 -19.75 20.08
CA ASN A 92 5.12 -19.89 21.45
C ASN A 92 5.65 -18.83 22.42
N ILE A 93 5.63 -17.57 22.01
CA ILE A 93 6.07 -16.45 22.85
C ILE A 93 4.95 -16.05 23.79
N SER A 94 5.24 -16.05 25.10
CA SER A 94 4.30 -15.60 26.14
C SER A 94 5.04 -14.72 27.13
N PHE A 95 4.52 -13.53 27.38
CA PHE A 95 4.95 -12.62 28.45
C PHE A 95 3.87 -11.59 28.72
N LYS A 96 3.96 -10.94 29.87
CA LYS A 96 3.09 -9.83 30.26
C LYS A 96 3.94 -8.69 30.81
N CYS A 97 3.67 -7.47 30.32
CA CYS A 97 4.27 -6.22 30.79
C CYS A 97 3.18 -5.37 31.40
N LYS A 98 3.33 -4.95 32.64
CA LYS A 98 2.38 -4.09 33.35
C LYS A 98 2.84 -2.63 33.27
N LYS A 99 1.95 -1.73 33.63
CA LYS A 99 2.23 -0.29 33.72
C LYS A 99 3.48 -0.01 34.59
N GLY A 100 4.41 0.73 34.02
CA GLY A 100 5.65 1.11 34.70
C GLY A 100 6.76 0.06 34.64
N GLU A 101 6.48 -1.13 34.09
CA GLU A 101 7.52 -2.13 33.86
C GLU A 101 8.28 -1.87 32.55
N MET A 102 9.52 -2.34 32.51
CA MET A 102 10.37 -2.30 31.31
C MET A 102 10.79 -3.71 30.96
N ILE A 103 10.51 -4.14 29.75
CA ILE A 103 10.98 -5.40 29.19
C ILE A 103 12.01 -5.15 28.11
N ALA A 104 13.18 -5.79 28.20
CA ALA A 104 14.22 -5.73 27.20
C ALA A 104 14.36 -7.08 26.48
N PHE A 105 14.30 -7.04 25.14
CA PHE A 105 14.52 -8.22 24.29
C PHE A 105 15.96 -8.19 23.74
N ILE A 106 16.77 -9.16 24.14
CA ILE A 106 18.17 -9.28 23.74
C ILE A 106 18.34 -10.50 22.83
N GLY A 107 19.16 -10.40 21.83
CA GLY A 107 19.43 -11.49 20.88
C GLY A 107 20.20 -11.03 19.66
N SER A 108 20.68 -11.97 18.85
CA SER A 108 21.41 -11.73 17.61
C SER A 108 20.52 -11.08 16.53
N THR A 109 21.13 -10.56 15.48
CA THR A 109 20.41 -10.10 14.29
C THR A 109 19.60 -11.26 13.69
N GLY A 110 18.35 -10.99 13.32
CA GLY A 110 17.45 -12.02 12.78
C GLY A 110 16.68 -12.85 13.82
N SER A 111 16.88 -12.63 15.14
CA SER A 111 16.18 -13.38 16.21
C SER A 111 14.70 -13.00 16.42
N GLY A 112 14.12 -12.16 15.56
CA GLY A 112 12.69 -11.80 15.64
C GLY A 112 12.34 -10.62 16.56
N LYS A 113 13.31 -9.88 17.16
CA LYS A 113 13.02 -8.76 18.07
C LYS A 113 12.15 -7.67 17.44
N SER A 114 12.50 -7.21 16.25
CA SER A 114 11.72 -6.20 15.53
C SER A 114 10.34 -6.73 15.13
N THR A 115 10.27 -8.01 14.75
CA THR A 115 9.00 -8.69 14.44
C THR A 115 8.07 -8.67 15.65
N LEU A 116 8.60 -9.03 16.83
CA LEU A 116 7.81 -9.05 18.07
C LEU A 116 7.24 -7.65 18.39
N ILE A 117 8.08 -6.60 18.31
CA ILE A 117 7.65 -5.23 18.58
C ILE A 117 6.62 -4.77 17.54
N ASN A 118 6.73 -5.17 16.27
CA ASN A 118 5.81 -4.80 15.19
C ASN A 118 4.42 -5.45 15.32
N LEU A 119 4.27 -6.51 16.10
CA LEU A 119 2.96 -7.11 16.38
C LEU A 119 2.12 -6.27 17.34
N ILE A 120 2.74 -5.47 18.23
CA ILE A 120 2.02 -4.63 19.19
C ILE A 120 1.16 -3.54 18.48
N PRO A 121 1.70 -2.71 17.52
CA PRO A 121 0.89 -1.76 16.77
C PRO A 121 0.06 -2.41 15.64
N ARG A 122 0.02 -3.75 15.61
CA ARG A 122 -0.71 -4.54 14.60
C ARG A 122 -0.29 -4.18 13.18
N TYR A 123 1.02 -4.19 12.90
CA TYR A 123 1.52 -4.16 11.52
C TYR A 123 1.34 -5.52 10.83
N TYR A 124 1.20 -6.57 11.60
CA TYR A 124 0.87 -7.93 11.17
C TYR A 124 -0.07 -8.57 12.20
N ASP A 125 -0.92 -9.47 11.76
CA ASP A 125 -1.71 -10.32 12.66
C ASP A 125 -0.93 -11.60 12.98
N VAL A 126 -1.07 -12.09 14.20
CA VAL A 126 -0.41 -13.32 14.65
C VAL A 126 -0.98 -14.54 13.94
N THR A 127 -0.13 -15.54 13.67
CA THR A 127 -0.58 -16.81 13.06
C THR A 127 -1.29 -17.69 14.06
N LYS A 128 -0.80 -17.70 15.33
CA LYS A 128 -1.45 -18.39 16.46
C LYS A 128 -1.26 -17.58 17.74
N GLY A 129 -2.16 -17.75 18.69
CA GLY A 129 -2.15 -17.02 19.95
C GLY A 129 -2.78 -15.64 19.83
N SER A 130 -2.49 -14.77 20.78
CA SER A 130 -3.04 -13.42 20.83
C SER A 130 -2.05 -12.41 21.40
N VAL A 131 -2.14 -11.17 20.89
CA VAL A 131 -1.47 -10.00 21.46
C VAL A 131 -2.55 -9.10 22.01
N LYS A 132 -2.46 -8.75 23.30
CA LYS A 132 -3.45 -7.90 23.97
C LYS A 132 -2.80 -6.62 24.44
N VAL A 133 -3.50 -5.52 24.26
CA VAL A 133 -3.17 -4.20 24.82
C VAL A 133 -4.30 -3.80 25.74
N ASP A 134 -3.97 -3.49 27.00
CA ASP A 134 -4.92 -3.19 28.07
C ASP A 134 -6.00 -4.28 28.27
N GLY A 135 -5.66 -5.55 28.00
CA GLY A 135 -6.54 -6.70 28.16
C GLY A 135 -7.43 -7.00 26.94
N VAL A 136 -7.37 -6.18 25.88
CA VAL A 136 -8.14 -6.40 24.63
C VAL A 136 -7.20 -6.87 23.52
N ASP A 137 -7.60 -7.88 22.75
CA ASP A 137 -6.85 -8.36 21.60
C ASP A 137 -6.71 -7.22 20.57
N VAL A 138 -5.52 -7.03 20.03
CA VAL A 138 -5.24 -5.98 19.04
C VAL A 138 -6.08 -6.13 17.76
N ARG A 139 -6.58 -7.34 17.48
CA ARG A 139 -7.47 -7.63 16.33
C ARG A 139 -8.90 -7.11 16.54
N ASP A 140 -9.33 -6.98 17.80
CA ASP A 140 -10.67 -6.51 18.17
C ASP A 140 -10.74 -4.98 18.28
N MET A 141 -9.60 -4.28 18.21
CA MET A 141 -9.52 -2.82 18.18
C MET A 141 -9.39 -2.29 16.74
N THR A 142 -9.87 -1.06 16.51
CA THR A 142 -9.50 -0.36 15.28
C THR A 142 -8.02 0.01 15.32
N GLN A 143 -7.35 0.04 14.17
CA GLN A 143 -5.93 0.42 14.09
C GLN A 143 -5.66 1.80 14.69
N LYS A 144 -6.62 2.72 14.54
CA LYS A 144 -6.50 4.07 15.10
C LYS A 144 -6.52 4.04 16.63
N GLU A 145 -7.51 3.39 17.24
CA GLU A 145 -7.61 3.30 18.70
C GLU A 145 -6.41 2.61 19.33
N LEU A 146 -5.93 1.53 18.70
CA LEU A 146 -4.74 0.83 19.16
C LEU A 146 -3.50 1.75 19.14
N ARG A 147 -3.26 2.41 18.00
CA ARG A 147 -2.07 3.25 17.80
C ARG A 147 -2.09 4.55 18.59
N ASP A 148 -3.27 5.09 18.87
CA ASP A 148 -3.43 6.26 19.73
C ASP A 148 -2.98 6.01 21.19
N LYS A 149 -2.92 4.73 21.62
CA LYS A 149 -2.44 4.31 22.93
C LYS A 149 -0.93 4.05 22.99
N LEU A 150 -0.27 3.97 21.82
CA LEU A 150 1.11 3.52 21.71
C LEU A 150 2.04 4.66 21.32
N GLY A 151 3.15 4.80 22.04
CA GLY A 151 4.30 5.57 21.57
C GLY A 151 5.29 4.61 20.91
N TYR A 152 5.50 4.72 19.60
CA TYR A 152 6.41 3.86 18.86
C TYR A 152 7.63 4.62 18.35
N VAL A 153 8.83 4.15 18.72
CA VAL A 153 10.10 4.69 18.22
C VAL A 153 10.73 3.68 17.27
N PRO A 154 10.75 3.95 15.95
CA PRO A 154 11.33 3.04 14.98
C PRO A 154 12.86 3.01 15.07
N GLN A 155 13.46 1.90 14.63
CA GLN A 155 14.93 1.73 14.58
C GLN A 155 15.59 2.72 13.63
N LYS A 156 14.93 3.05 12.50
CA LYS A 156 15.36 4.09 11.55
C LYS A 156 14.40 5.26 11.66
N GLY A 157 14.89 6.38 12.20
CA GLY A 157 14.17 7.64 12.18
C GLY A 157 14.19 8.24 10.77
N VAL A 158 13.03 8.67 10.27
CA VAL A 158 12.90 9.40 9.01
C VAL A 158 12.47 10.81 9.36
N LEU A 159 13.19 11.80 8.82
CA LEU A 159 12.82 13.21 8.94
C LEU A 159 12.12 13.63 7.63
N PHE A 160 10.96 14.25 7.78
CA PHE A 160 10.26 14.83 6.64
C PHE A 160 10.84 16.20 6.29
N SER A 161 10.75 16.58 5.03
CA SER A 161 11.13 17.93 4.58
C SER A 161 10.35 18.99 5.34
N GLY A 162 11.06 19.97 5.92
CA GLY A 162 10.45 21.00 6.73
C GLY A 162 11.35 21.46 7.86
N THR A 163 10.74 22.03 8.91
CA THR A 163 11.46 22.51 10.12
C THR A 163 11.56 21.40 11.17
N ILE A 164 12.46 21.57 12.13
CA ILE A 164 12.55 20.72 13.33
C ILE A 164 11.19 20.72 14.06
N ALA A 165 10.57 21.89 14.21
CA ALA A 165 9.27 22.02 14.87
C ALA A 165 8.15 21.26 14.15
N SER A 166 8.13 21.24 12.80
CA SER A 166 7.14 20.47 12.05
C SER A 166 7.34 18.96 12.20
N ASN A 167 8.59 18.50 12.28
CA ASN A 167 8.90 17.09 12.51
C ASN A 167 8.53 16.65 13.94
N LEU A 168 8.75 17.49 14.96
CA LEU A 168 8.35 17.19 16.34
C LEU A 168 6.83 17.18 16.53
N ARG A 169 6.10 17.97 15.74
CA ARG A 169 4.62 18.04 15.78
C ARG A 169 3.94 17.06 14.83
N TYR A 170 4.72 16.23 14.13
CA TYR A 170 4.17 15.27 13.18
C TYR A 170 3.25 14.28 13.91
N GLY A 171 1.97 14.23 13.49
CA GLY A 171 0.96 13.37 14.12
C GLY A 171 0.05 14.06 15.15
N LYS A 172 0.18 15.39 15.32
CA LYS A 172 -0.74 16.20 16.15
C LYS A 172 -1.57 17.13 15.31
#